data_fb3d3f5fd88f0ea0cda8a9af6910fde9
#
_entry.id   fb3d3f5fd88f0ea0cda8a9af6910fde9
#
_cell.length_a   1.000
_cell.length_b   1.000
_cell.length_c   1.000
_cell.angle_alpha   90.00
_cell.angle_beta   90.00
_cell.angle_gamma   90.00
#
_symmetry.space_group_name_H-M   'P 1'
#
loop_
_entity.id
_entity.type
_entity.pdbx_description
1 polymer ?
#
loop_
_entity_poly.entity_id
_entity_poly.type
_entity_poly.pdbx_seq_one_letter_code
_entity_poly.pdbx_strand_id
1 'polypeptide(L)'
;TNFPASALNKINNSRFYITQGAAKELAEVQNYFWKMDKWNSIKKERGLLQCAKQNKVFAKKLKLADLEKDYFCKDMPDLNKNTVELIISNIKEKINKGLHHEKDQTFYHTGPHHDDIMLGMMPHVMHLMREKTNTHHFVNMTSGFTSVTNGYLIEVLESTLGLLKKNNIQMIEYSNFFEEGFNLKCDKDVYHYLDALAQNNIEEQKRALAHRMVRSFIKIFKVDTISSLSEKVSLVITELKNYYDGQKNSPEIQKLKGMLREYEEELVWSNFGVKGTNVHHLRLGFYSGDVFTEDPTRDRDVTPILDQLRSIKPTVISLALDPEGSGPDTHYKVLQSIASAVRMWSKETKLDKLRIWGYRNVWYRFDQSESNLIVPVTLNTMSVMKSIFLNSYLSQKDASFPSHELNGPFCDLTEKI
;
A
#
# COMPACT_ATOMS: atom_id res chain seq x y z
N THR A 1 16.79 -22.97 -5.66
CA THR A 1 15.65 -22.18 -5.11
C THR A 1 14.45 -23.08 -4.96
N ASN A 2 13.75 -22.99 -3.81
CA ASN A 2 12.59 -23.83 -3.47
C ASN A 2 11.25 -23.22 -3.93
N PHE A 3 11.27 -22.24 -4.83
CA PHE A 3 10.06 -21.65 -5.35
C PHE A 3 9.41 -22.50 -6.45
N PRO A 4 8.09 -22.71 -6.45
CA PRO A 4 7.41 -23.54 -7.44
C PRO A 4 7.73 -23.13 -8.89
N ALA A 5 7.77 -21.83 -9.17
CA ALA A 5 8.11 -21.31 -10.50
C ALA A 5 9.53 -21.68 -10.97
N SER A 6 10.47 -21.95 -10.05
CA SER A 6 11.82 -22.37 -10.42
C SER A 6 11.87 -23.78 -11.02
N ALA A 7 10.82 -24.58 -10.85
CA ALA A 7 10.68 -25.89 -11.49
C ALA A 7 10.64 -25.78 -13.03
N LEU A 8 10.17 -24.65 -13.56
CA LEU A 8 10.14 -24.40 -15.01
C LEU A 8 11.54 -24.42 -15.64
N ASN A 9 12.59 -24.08 -14.88
CA ASN A 9 13.98 -24.17 -15.36
C ASN A 9 14.44 -25.61 -15.63
N LYS A 10 13.73 -26.61 -15.12
CA LYS A 10 14.02 -28.03 -15.30
C LYS A 10 13.27 -28.65 -16.48
N ILE A 11 12.37 -27.89 -17.10
CA ILE A 11 11.56 -28.35 -18.23
C ILE A 11 12.29 -27.99 -19.51
N ASN A 12 12.60 -29.00 -20.33
CA ASN A 12 13.23 -28.79 -21.63
C ASN A 12 12.33 -27.94 -22.53
N ASN A 13 12.95 -27.00 -23.26
CA ASN A 13 12.26 -26.07 -24.17
C ASN A 13 11.29 -25.10 -23.53
N SER A 14 11.40 -24.84 -22.23
CA SER A 14 10.64 -23.75 -21.56
C SER A 14 10.99 -22.40 -22.17
N ARG A 15 9.96 -21.60 -22.45
CA ARG A 15 10.14 -20.21 -22.92
C ARG A 15 9.61 -19.27 -21.84
N PHE A 16 10.40 -18.24 -21.54
CA PHE A 16 10.04 -17.21 -20.59
C PHE A 16 9.79 -15.90 -21.33
N TYR A 17 8.62 -15.35 -21.14
CA TYR A 17 8.28 -14.00 -21.61
C TYR A 17 8.40 -13.07 -20.41
N ILE A 18 9.37 -12.16 -20.46
CA ILE A 18 9.70 -11.28 -19.34
C ILE A 18 9.54 -9.85 -19.82
N THR A 19 8.82 -9.02 -19.06
CA THR A 19 8.71 -7.58 -19.35
C THR A 19 10.05 -6.89 -19.14
N GLN A 20 10.24 -5.74 -19.76
CA GLN A 20 11.47 -4.96 -19.62
C GLN A 20 11.75 -4.61 -18.14
N GLY A 21 10.69 -4.27 -17.36
CA GLY A 21 10.82 -4.01 -15.94
C GLY A 21 11.29 -5.22 -15.13
N ALA A 22 10.70 -6.40 -15.37
CA ALA A 22 11.08 -7.64 -14.71
C ALA A 22 12.48 -8.13 -15.12
N ALA A 23 12.91 -7.80 -16.34
CA ALA A 23 14.24 -8.16 -16.86
C ALA A 23 15.37 -7.23 -16.37
N LYS A 24 15.05 -6.14 -15.69
CA LYS A 24 16.00 -5.08 -15.35
C LYS A 24 17.27 -5.58 -14.66
N GLU A 25 17.17 -6.57 -13.80
CA GLU A 25 18.30 -7.12 -13.03
C GLU A 25 19.00 -8.31 -13.70
N LEU A 26 18.56 -8.72 -14.91
CA LEU A 26 19.26 -9.76 -15.66
C LEU A 26 20.64 -9.28 -16.12
N ALA A 27 21.63 -10.18 -16.07
CA ALA A 27 23.02 -9.83 -16.39
C ALA A 27 23.18 -9.23 -17.79
N GLU A 28 22.44 -9.73 -18.79
CA GLU A 28 22.45 -9.22 -20.15
C GLU A 28 21.92 -7.78 -20.22
N VAL A 29 20.82 -7.47 -19.52
CA VAL A 29 20.22 -6.13 -19.48
C VAL A 29 21.14 -5.17 -18.74
N GLN A 30 21.74 -5.60 -17.64
CA GLN A 30 22.72 -4.81 -16.89
C GLN A 30 23.97 -4.54 -17.72
N ASN A 31 24.49 -5.56 -18.43
CA ASN A 31 25.64 -5.38 -19.33
C ASN A 31 25.33 -4.40 -20.47
N TYR A 32 24.12 -4.50 -21.06
CA TYR A 32 23.69 -3.55 -22.09
C TYR A 32 23.63 -2.14 -21.52
N PHE A 33 22.96 -1.94 -20.39
CA PHE A 33 22.87 -0.64 -19.73
C PHE A 33 24.25 -0.01 -19.47
N TRP A 34 25.19 -0.78 -18.92
CA TRP A 34 26.51 -0.23 -18.58
C TRP A 34 27.41 0.03 -19.80
N LYS A 35 27.33 -0.78 -20.83
CA LYS A 35 28.23 -0.70 -22.01
C LYS A 35 27.64 0.09 -23.16
N MET A 36 26.34 -0.02 -23.42
CA MET A 36 25.73 0.45 -24.67
C MET A 36 24.86 1.70 -24.49
N ASP A 37 24.17 1.84 -23.35
CA ASP A 37 23.33 3.00 -23.13
C ASP A 37 24.12 4.28 -22.98
N LYS A 38 23.56 5.38 -23.51
CA LYS A 38 24.17 6.71 -23.40
C LYS A 38 24.27 7.15 -21.93
N TRP A 39 25.39 7.75 -21.59
CA TRP A 39 25.59 8.37 -20.29
C TRP A 39 24.70 9.60 -20.13
N ASN A 40 23.85 9.57 -19.12
CA ASN A 40 23.06 10.68 -18.65
C ASN A 40 23.29 10.88 -17.13
N SER A 41 22.62 11.86 -16.52
CA SER A 41 22.78 12.16 -15.09
C SER A 41 22.43 10.96 -14.20
N ILE A 42 21.37 10.21 -14.55
CA ILE A 42 20.92 9.01 -13.80
C ILE A 42 22.00 7.93 -13.84
N LYS A 43 22.54 7.63 -15.02
CA LYS A 43 23.58 6.59 -15.17
C LYS A 43 24.87 6.99 -14.45
N LYS A 44 25.26 8.28 -14.51
CA LYS A 44 26.44 8.81 -13.79
C LYS A 44 26.27 8.65 -12.28
N GLU A 45 25.11 9.04 -11.75
CA GLU A 45 24.79 8.91 -10.33
C GLU A 45 24.73 7.44 -9.89
N ARG A 46 24.10 6.57 -10.68
CA ARG A 46 24.05 5.13 -10.43
C ARG A 46 25.43 4.51 -10.38
N GLY A 47 26.31 4.85 -11.33
CA GLY A 47 27.70 4.41 -11.32
C GLY A 47 28.44 4.78 -10.05
N LEU A 48 28.36 6.04 -9.61
CA LEU A 48 28.97 6.51 -8.38
C LEU A 48 28.45 5.76 -7.15
N LEU A 49 27.14 5.56 -7.05
CA LEU A 49 26.53 4.86 -5.93
C LEU A 49 26.91 3.37 -5.90
N GLN A 50 26.98 2.70 -7.06
CA GLN A 50 27.44 1.31 -7.14
C GLN A 50 28.92 1.18 -6.75
N CYS A 51 29.77 2.07 -7.20
CA CYS A 51 31.18 2.12 -6.79
C CYS A 51 31.30 2.32 -5.27
N ALA A 52 30.52 3.25 -4.69
CA ALA A 52 30.50 3.49 -3.24
C ALA A 52 30.08 2.24 -2.47
N LYS A 53 29.03 1.54 -2.95
CA LYS A 53 28.52 0.31 -2.35
C LYS A 53 29.56 -0.82 -2.40
N GLN A 54 30.23 -1.02 -3.53
CA GLN A 54 31.26 -2.04 -3.67
C GLN A 54 32.47 -1.77 -2.74
N ASN A 55 32.90 -0.53 -2.67
CA ASN A 55 34.00 -0.11 -1.79
C ASN A 55 33.57 0.02 -0.31
N LYS A 56 32.29 -0.17 0.01
CA LYS A 56 31.72 -0.02 1.36
C LYS A 56 32.03 1.33 2.01
N VAL A 57 31.99 2.40 1.23
CA VAL A 57 32.25 3.77 1.67
C VAL A 57 31.14 4.72 1.28
N PHE A 58 30.98 5.81 1.99
CA PHE A 58 30.06 6.87 1.55
C PHE A 58 30.61 7.53 0.27
N ALA A 59 29.70 7.86 -0.68
CA ALA A 59 30.07 8.43 -1.97
C ALA A 59 31.03 9.64 -1.86
N LYS A 60 30.84 10.51 -0.85
CA LYS A 60 31.73 11.65 -0.58
C LYS A 60 33.16 11.29 -0.21
N LYS A 61 33.44 10.03 0.13
CA LYS A 61 34.77 9.54 0.47
C LYS A 61 35.48 8.87 -0.71
N LEU A 62 34.79 8.66 -1.84
CA LEU A 62 35.37 8.10 -3.05
C LEU A 62 36.43 9.08 -3.61
N LYS A 63 37.56 8.53 -4.02
CA LYS A 63 38.61 9.26 -4.73
C LYS A 63 38.43 9.07 -6.22
N LEU A 64 38.85 10.01 -7.04
CA LEU A 64 38.79 9.90 -8.49
C LEU A 64 39.46 8.62 -8.98
N ALA A 65 40.62 8.26 -8.40
CA ALA A 65 41.32 7.03 -8.75
C ALA A 65 40.53 5.73 -8.48
N ASP A 66 39.56 5.75 -7.55
CA ASP A 66 38.68 4.60 -7.29
C ASP A 66 37.69 4.47 -8.43
N LEU A 67 37.14 5.60 -8.92
CA LEU A 67 36.18 5.65 -10.01
C LEU A 67 36.78 5.30 -11.39
N GLU A 68 38.00 5.75 -11.64
CA GLU A 68 38.74 5.47 -12.89
C GLU A 68 39.04 3.97 -13.08
N LYS A 69 39.13 3.23 -11.99
CA LYS A 69 39.37 1.76 -12.01
C LYS A 69 38.07 0.95 -11.88
N ASP A 70 36.98 1.59 -11.51
CA ASP A 70 35.71 0.91 -11.23
C ASP A 70 34.99 0.49 -12.49
N TYR A 71 34.39 -0.71 -12.48
CA TYR A 71 33.68 -1.26 -13.61
C TYR A 71 32.52 -0.37 -14.09
N PHE A 72 31.81 0.28 -13.17
CA PHE A 72 30.65 1.09 -13.47
C PHE A 72 30.98 2.53 -13.87
N CYS A 73 32.15 3.02 -13.50
CA CYS A 73 32.52 4.43 -13.65
C CYS A 73 33.62 4.70 -14.67
N LYS A 74 34.51 3.73 -14.96
CA LYS A 74 35.70 3.93 -15.80
C LYS A 74 35.42 4.51 -17.20
N ASP A 75 34.26 4.19 -17.76
CA ASP A 75 33.84 4.65 -19.09
C ASP A 75 32.93 5.89 -19.02
N MET A 76 32.83 6.54 -17.84
CA MET A 76 32.01 7.74 -17.65
C MET A 76 32.62 8.93 -18.38
N PRO A 77 31.89 9.58 -19.32
CA PRO A 77 32.38 10.78 -19.99
C PRO A 77 32.66 11.90 -18.97
N ASP A 78 33.72 12.65 -19.21
CA ASP A 78 34.11 13.81 -18.38
C ASP A 78 34.31 13.47 -16.90
N LEU A 79 34.77 12.24 -16.60
CA LEU A 79 35.07 11.81 -15.25
C LEU A 79 36.23 12.62 -14.68
N ASN A 80 35.93 13.53 -13.77
CA ASN A 80 36.85 14.37 -13.07
C ASN A 80 36.30 14.77 -11.69
N LYS A 81 37.10 15.47 -10.90
CA LYS A 81 36.69 15.89 -9.55
C LYS A 81 35.38 16.71 -9.55
N ASN A 82 35.22 17.64 -10.49
CA ASN A 82 34.03 18.48 -10.57
C ASN A 82 32.77 17.67 -10.89
N THR A 83 32.86 16.66 -11.79
CA THR A 83 31.76 15.73 -12.09
C THR A 83 31.35 14.97 -10.84
N VAL A 84 32.28 14.47 -10.07
CA VAL A 84 32.00 13.77 -8.80
C VAL A 84 31.31 14.69 -7.78
N GLU A 85 31.82 15.91 -7.62
CA GLU A 85 31.23 16.90 -6.71
C GLU A 85 29.80 17.28 -7.14
N LEU A 86 29.56 17.44 -8.43
CA LEU A 86 28.22 17.72 -8.98
C LEU A 86 27.25 16.58 -8.67
N ILE A 87 27.64 15.32 -8.90
CA ILE A 87 26.80 14.16 -8.60
C ILE A 87 26.45 14.11 -7.11
N ILE A 88 27.44 14.30 -6.24
CA ILE A 88 27.22 14.32 -4.79
C ILE A 88 26.30 15.48 -4.38
N SER A 89 26.44 16.66 -5.02
CA SER A 89 25.55 17.79 -4.77
C SER A 89 24.10 17.48 -5.15
N ASN A 90 23.89 16.82 -6.30
CA ASN A 90 22.55 16.40 -6.73
C ASN A 90 21.89 15.42 -5.74
N ILE A 91 22.65 14.45 -5.23
CA ILE A 91 22.15 13.51 -4.21
C ILE A 91 21.76 14.28 -2.94
N LYS A 92 22.58 15.23 -2.49
CA LYS A 92 22.25 16.07 -1.34
C LYS A 92 21.00 16.91 -1.55
N GLU A 93 20.82 17.44 -2.76
CA GLU A 93 19.59 18.18 -3.10
C GLU A 93 18.33 17.32 -3.01
N LYS A 94 18.40 16.08 -3.49
CA LYS A 94 17.29 15.11 -3.36
C LYS A 94 16.95 14.83 -1.88
N ILE A 95 17.97 14.70 -1.04
CA ILE A 95 17.80 14.51 0.41
C ILE A 95 17.22 15.79 1.05
N ASN A 96 17.72 16.97 0.68
CA ASN A 96 17.20 18.24 1.20
C ASN A 96 15.72 18.44 0.81
N LYS A 97 15.31 18.02 -0.39
CA LYS A 97 13.90 18.00 -0.79
C LYS A 97 13.06 17.07 0.10
N GLY A 98 13.60 15.89 0.47
CA GLY A 98 12.92 14.96 1.37
C GLY A 98 12.85 15.42 2.83
N LEU A 99 13.71 16.35 3.22
CA LEU A 99 13.70 16.99 4.54
C LEU A 99 12.86 18.27 4.57
N HIS A 100 12.39 18.73 3.39
CA HIS A 100 11.58 19.95 3.31
C HIS A 100 10.28 19.80 4.11
N HIS A 101 9.97 20.83 4.88
CA HIS A 101 8.75 20.84 5.69
C HIS A 101 7.59 21.43 4.89
N GLU A 102 6.70 20.55 4.43
CA GLU A 102 5.50 20.93 3.68
C GLU A 102 4.46 21.54 4.61
N LYS A 103 3.88 22.67 4.22
CA LYS A 103 2.84 23.41 4.97
C LYS A 103 1.68 23.80 4.08
N ASP A 104 0.51 23.95 4.70
CA ASP A 104 -0.72 24.42 4.04
C ASP A 104 -1.09 23.58 2.81
N GLN A 105 -0.84 22.26 2.89
CA GLN A 105 -1.13 21.32 1.81
C GLN A 105 -2.34 20.46 2.11
N THR A 106 -3.09 20.15 1.06
CA THR A 106 -4.12 19.11 1.07
C THR A 106 -3.61 17.92 0.30
N PHE A 107 -3.30 16.85 1.04
CA PHE A 107 -2.78 15.60 0.49
C PHE A 107 -3.91 14.65 0.16
N TYR A 108 -3.83 14.04 -1.01
CA TYR A 108 -4.67 12.95 -1.48
C TYR A 108 -3.78 11.74 -1.70
N HIS A 109 -3.59 10.93 -0.66
CA HIS A 109 -2.76 9.74 -0.70
C HIS A 109 -3.58 8.60 -1.29
N THR A 110 -3.14 8.01 -2.38
CA THR A 110 -3.86 6.93 -3.05
C THR A 110 -3.13 5.61 -2.92
N GLY A 111 -3.85 4.57 -2.50
CA GLY A 111 -3.38 3.19 -2.48
C GLY A 111 -4.21 2.33 -3.42
N PRO A 112 -3.59 1.54 -4.33
CA PRO A 112 -4.29 0.48 -5.04
C PRO A 112 -5.02 -0.48 -4.10
N HIS A 113 -4.34 -0.92 -3.05
CA HIS A 113 -4.89 -1.69 -1.93
C HIS A 113 -4.63 -0.96 -0.60
N HIS A 114 -5.15 -1.52 0.50
CA HIS A 114 -5.16 -0.87 1.81
C HIS A 114 -3.78 -0.70 2.47
N ASP A 115 -2.81 -1.53 2.13
CA ASP A 115 -1.46 -1.51 2.72
C ASP A 115 -0.41 -0.74 1.90
N ASP A 116 -0.72 -0.35 0.66
CA ASP A 116 0.25 0.23 -0.27
C ASP A 116 0.82 1.58 0.20
N ILE A 117 -0.04 2.47 0.71
CA ILE A 117 0.41 3.79 1.22
C ILE A 117 1.32 3.58 2.43
N MET A 118 0.93 2.69 3.33
CA MET A 118 1.68 2.38 4.53
C MET A 118 3.06 1.81 4.18
N LEU A 119 3.10 0.77 3.36
CA LEU A 119 4.33 0.08 2.99
C LEU A 119 5.26 0.96 2.15
N GLY A 120 4.69 1.83 1.31
CA GLY A 120 5.47 2.70 0.41
C GLY A 120 5.88 4.04 0.98
N MET A 121 5.11 4.61 1.93
CA MET A 121 5.26 6.01 2.30
C MET A 121 5.09 6.32 3.79
N MET A 122 4.66 5.41 4.65
CA MET A 122 4.28 5.76 6.03
C MET A 122 5.33 6.60 6.78
N PRO A 123 6.65 6.32 6.72
CA PRO A 123 7.65 7.13 7.41
C PRO A 123 7.62 8.60 6.98
N HIS A 124 7.37 8.88 5.71
CA HIS A 124 7.23 10.24 5.20
C HIS A 124 5.89 10.86 5.58
N VAL A 125 4.81 10.12 5.45
CA VAL A 125 3.46 10.56 5.84
C VAL A 125 3.42 10.94 7.32
N MET A 126 4.02 10.12 8.20
CA MET A 126 4.16 10.46 9.63
C MET A 126 4.85 11.80 9.86
N HIS A 127 5.87 12.11 9.05
CA HIS A 127 6.56 13.40 9.13
C HIS A 127 5.66 14.56 8.68
N LEU A 128 4.93 14.38 7.57
CA LEU A 128 4.00 15.37 7.02
C LEU A 128 2.81 15.67 7.96
N MET A 129 2.31 14.65 8.67
CA MET A 129 1.18 14.78 9.59
C MET A 129 1.52 15.55 10.87
N ARG A 130 2.81 15.77 11.19
CA ARG A 130 3.22 16.63 12.31
C ARG A 130 2.95 18.11 12.05
N GLU A 131 2.78 18.50 10.79
CA GLU A 131 2.39 19.86 10.43
C GLU A 131 0.86 19.99 10.45
N LYS A 132 0.35 20.68 11.46
CA LYS A 132 -1.10 20.82 11.70
C LYS A 132 -1.85 21.62 10.63
N THR A 133 -1.15 22.38 9.78
CA THR A 133 -1.76 23.13 8.68
C THR A 133 -2.03 22.24 7.46
N ASN A 134 -1.46 21.04 7.44
CA ASN A 134 -1.72 20.05 6.40
C ASN A 134 -3.02 19.28 6.66
N THR A 135 -3.73 18.98 5.58
CA THR A 135 -4.89 18.08 5.60
C THR A 135 -4.56 16.83 4.82
N HIS A 136 -4.88 15.66 5.39
CA HIS A 136 -4.56 14.37 4.78
C HIS A 136 -5.84 13.59 4.50
N HIS A 137 -5.99 13.10 3.27
CA HIS A 137 -7.00 12.16 2.84
C HIS A 137 -6.33 10.89 2.36
N PHE A 138 -6.75 9.74 2.88
CA PHE A 138 -6.25 8.41 2.52
C PHE A 138 -7.32 7.71 1.70
N VAL A 139 -6.96 7.25 0.52
CA VAL A 139 -7.95 6.81 -0.47
C VAL A 139 -7.56 5.46 -1.04
N ASN A 140 -8.28 4.43 -0.60
CA ASN A 140 -8.11 3.07 -1.10
C ASN A 140 -8.97 2.88 -2.34
N MET A 141 -8.33 2.52 -3.44
CA MET A 141 -8.99 2.42 -4.74
C MET A 141 -9.78 1.14 -4.89
N THR A 142 -9.27 0.01 -4.39
CA THR A 142 -9.96 -1.27 -4.47
C THR A 142 -10.34 -1.80 -3.09
N SER A 143 -11.23 -2.79 -3.05
CA SER A 143 -11.65 -3.40 -1.78
C SER A 143 -10.61 -4.34 -1.16
N GLY A 144 -9.60 -4.80 -1.93
CA GLY A 144 -8.54 -5.68 -1.45
C GLY A 144 -9.03 -7.02 -0.85
N PHE A 145 -10.25 -7.44 -1.13
CA PHE A 145 -10.90 -8.59 -0.47
C PHE A 145 -10.19 -9.93 -0.74
N THR A 146 -9.47 -10.05 -1.85
CA THR A 146 -8.78 -11.30 -2.22
C THR A 146 -7.62 -11.64 -1.29
N SER A 147 -7.10 -10.66 -0.56
CA SER A 147 -6.00 -10.86 0.41
C SER A 147 -6.47 -11.38 1.77
N VAL A 148 -7.79 -11.43 2.01
CA VAL A 148 -8.37 -12.01 3.24
C VAL A 148 -8.64 -13.49 3.02
N THR A 149 -7.93 -14.37 3.76
CA THR A 149 -8.13 -15.82 3.66
C THR A 149 -9.49 -16.24 4.22
N ASN A 150 -10.03 -17.35 3.72
CA ASN A 150 -11.26 -17.92 4.28
C ASN A 150 -11.06 -18.34 5.75
N GLY A 151 -9.89 -18.92 6.05
CA GLY A 151 -9.54 -19.34 7.40
C GLY A 151 -9.57 -18.20 8.41
N TYR A 152 -8.94 -17.07 8.09
CA TYR A 152 -8.95 -15.89 8.95
C TYR A 152 -10.38 -15.34 9.16
N LEU A 153 -11.17 -15.24 8.09
CA LEU A 153 -12.56 -14.77 8.23
C LEU A 153 -13.39 -15.72 9.09
N ILE A 154 -13.23 -17.04 8.95
CA ILE A 154 -13.90 -18.03 9.81
C ILE A 154 -13.54 -17.79 11.29
N GLU A 155 -12.27 -17.62 11.63
CA GLU A 155 -11.82 -17.36 13.00
C GLU A 155 -12.50 -16.11 13.60
N VAL A 156 -12.54 -15.00 12.84
CA VAL A 156 -13.18 -13.77 13.25
C VAL A 156 -14.69 -13.97 13.46
N LEU A 157 -15.35 -14.70 12.57
CA LEU A 157 -16.79 -14.96 12.65
C LEU A 157 -17.14 -15.94 13.81
N GLU A 158 -16.34 -16.96 14.05
CA GLU A 158 -16.52 -17.88 15.20
C GLU A 158 -16.36 -17.11 16.52
N SER A 159 -15.36 -16.22 16.61
CA SER A 159 -15.20 -15.31 17.76
C SER A 159 -16.42 -14.40 17.96
N THR A 160 -16.90 -13.79 16.87
CA THR A 160 -18.09 -12.92 16.89
C THR A 160 -19.33 -13.68 17.36
N LEU A 161 -19.55 -14.88 16.83
CA LEU A 161 -20.67 -15.74 17.22
C LEU A 161 -20.61 -16.14 18.70
N GLY A 162 -19.40 -16.41 19.21
CA GLY A 162 -19.15 -16.70 20.61
C GLY A 162 -19.54 -15.52 21.52
N LEU A 163 -19.23 -14.31 21.11
CA LEU A 163 -19.59 -13.08 21.86
C LEU A 163 -21.09 -12.78 21.79
N LEU A 164 -21.75 -13.04 20.65
CA LEU A 164 -23.22 -12.93 20.52
C LEU A 164 -23.95 -13.88 21.47
N LYS A 165 -23.53 -15.16 21.52
CA LYS A 165 -24.11 -16.15 22.44
C LYS A 165 -23.95 -15.81 23.92
N LYS A 166 -22.93 -15.07 24.28
CA LYS A 166 -22.69 -14.60 25.65
C LYS A 166 -23.38 -13.28 25.99
N ASN A 167 -24.21 -12.74 25.10
CA ASN A 167 -24.83 -11.41 25.21
C ASN A 167 -23.81 -10.26 25.41
N ASN A 168 -22.60 -10.40 24.94
CA ASN A 168 -21.57 -9.38 25.03
C ASN A 168 -21.64 -8.34 23.89
N ILE A 169 -22.56 -8.53 22.93
CA ILE A 169 -22.86 -7.61 21.83
C ILE A 169 -24.37 -7.41 21.78
N GLN A 170 -24.85 -6.31 22.37
CA GLN A 170 -26.27 -6.02 22.49
C GLN A 170 -26.77 -4.93 21.52
N MET A 171 -25.97 -4.58 20.52
CA MET A 171 -26.19 -3.37 19.71
C MET A 171 -27.40 -3.44 18.79
N ILE A 172 -27.87 -4.63 18.43
CA ILE A 172 -29.02 -4.84 17.52
C ILE A 172 -30.36 -4.59 18.19
N GLU A 173 -30.40 -4.63 19.52
CA GLU A 173 -31.63 -4.39 20.29
C GLU A 173 -32.06 -2.91 20.28
N TYR A 174 -31.21 -2.01 19.77
CA TYR A 174 -31.57 -0.61 19.62
C TYR A 174 -32.23 -0.37 18.26
N SER A 175 -33.49 0.03 18.27
CA SER A 175 -34.35 0.21 17.09
C SER A 175 -33.78 1.16 16.03
N ASN A 176 -32.90 2.09 16.42
CA ASN A 176 -32.27 3.07 15.53
C ASN A 176 -30.77 2.82 15.29
N PHE A 177 -30.33 1.57 15.41
CA PHE A 177 -28.92 1.21 15.30
C PHE A 177 -28.26 1.66 13.98
N PHE A 178 -29.02 1.67 12.87
CA PHE A 178 -28.58 2.04 11.54
C PHE A 178 -28.97 3.44 11.08
N GLU A 179 -29.67 4.20 11.92
CA GLU A 179 -30.08 5.57 11.64
C GLU A 179 -28.91 6.55 11.80
N GLU A 180 -29.23 7.85 11.99
CA GLU A 180 -28.25 8.90 12.21
C GLU A 180 -27.10 8.49 13.14
N GLY A 181 -25.87 8.80 12.76
CA GLY A 181 -24.67 8.47 13.54
C GLY A 181 -24.07 7.09 13.28
N PHE A 182 -24.53 6.36 12.26
CA PHE A 182 -23.92 5.06 11.90
C PHE A 182 -22.41 5.17 11.67
N ASN A 183 -21.95 6.18 10.92
CA ASN A 183 -20.52 6.42 10.68
C ASN A 183 -19.79 6.74 12.00
N LEU A 184 -20.38 7.54 12.87
CA LEU A 184 -19.83 7.82 14.21
C LEU A 184 -19.69 6.53 15.05
N LYS A 185 -20.63 5.61 14.92
CA LYS A 185 -20.55 4.29 15.59
C LYS A 185 -19.40 3.43 15.01
N CYS A 186 -19.15 3.51 13.71
CA CYS A 186 -17.98 2.87 13.09
C CYS A 186 -16.68 3.46 13.63
N ASP A 187 -16.57 4.78 13.78
CA ASP A 187 -15.41 5.42 14.39
C ASP A 187 -15.22 4.96 15.85
N LYS A 188 -16.31 4.79 16.62
CA LYS A 188 -16.23 4.24 17.97
C LYS A 188 -15.67 2.82 18.03
N ASP A 189 -15.97 1.97 17.08
CA ASP A 189 -15.41 0.61 17.02
C ASP A 189 -13.87 0.66 16.79
N VAL A 190 -13.40 1.62 15.98
CA VAL A 190 -11.96 1.87 15.78
C VAL A 190 -11.31 2.32 17.10
N TYR A 191 -11.84 3.34 17.75
CA TYR A 191 -11.27 3.84 19.02
C TYR A 191 -11.34 2.79 20.13
N HIS A 192 -12.41 2.00 20.20
CA HIS A 192 -12.51 0.90 21.16
C HIS A 192 -11.39 -0.13 20.95
N TYR A 193 -11.10 -0.48 19.68
CA TYR A 193 -9.99 -1.38 19.39
C TYR A 193 -8.64 -0.79 19.78
N LEU A 194 -8.37 0.47 19.44
CA LEU A 194 -7.11 1.15 19.76
C LEU A 194 -6.91 1.33 21.27
N ASP A 195 -7.97 1.65 21.99
CA ASP A 195 -7.93 1.71 23.47
C ASP A 195 -7.63 0.34 24.09
N ALA A 196 -8.27 -0.71 23.58
CA ALA A 196 -8.02 -2.07 24.01
C ALA A 196 -6.59 -2.53 23.68
N LEU A 197 -6.06 -2.11 22.53
CA LEU A 197 -4.67 -2.35 22.13
C LEU A 197 -3.70 -1.66 23.09
N ALA A 198 -3.94 -0.39 23.41
CA ALA A 198 -3.12 0.38 24.34
C ALA A 198 -3.12 -0.22 25.76
N GLN A 199 -4.22 -0.84 26.16
CA GLN A 199 -4.34 -1.58 27.43
C GLN A 199 -3.82 -3.02 27.39
N ASN A 200 -3.37 -3.49 26.23
CA ASN A 200 -3.01 -4.89 25.98
C ASN A 200 -4.14 -5.88 26.36
N ASN A 201 -5.39 -5.47 26.10
CA ASN A 201 -6.59 -6.24 26.42
C ASN A 201 -7.13 -6.96 25.17
N ILE A 202 -6.70 -8.20 24.97
CA ILE A 202 -7.03 -9.02 23.79
C ILE A 202 -8.54 -9.29 23.69
N GLU A 203 -9.24 -9.46 24.81
CA GLU A 203 -10.69 -9.75 24.78
C GLU A 203 -11.49 -8.52 24.31
N GLU A 204 -11.10 -7.31 24.72
CA GLU A 204 -11.72 -6.09 24.23
C GLU A 204 -11.35 -5.77 22.76
N GLN A 205 -10.14 -6.13 22.30
CA GLN A 205 -9.78 -6.08 20.87
C GLN A 205 -10.71 -6.97 20.05
N LYS A 206 -10.91 -8.23 20.46
CA LYS A 206 -11.85 -9.15 19.81
C LYS A 206 -13.28 -8.61 19.82
N ARG A 207 -13.68 -8.00 20.92
CA ARG A 207 -15.02 -7.41 21.05
C ARG A 207 -15.21 -6.22 20.11
N ALA A 208 -14.24 -5.32 20.00
CA ALA A 208 -14.28 -4.20 19.06
C ALA A 208 -14.38 -4.67 17.60
N LEU A 209 -13.57 -5.67 17.23
CA LEU A 209 -13.65 -6.31 15.90
C LEU A 209 -15.02 -6.96 15.67
N ALA A 210 -15.55 -7.67 16.66
CA ALA A 210 -16.86 -8.28 16.56
C ALA A 210 -18.00 -7.23 16.39
N HIS A 211 -17.91 -6.07 17.05
CA HIS A 211 -18.82 -4.95 16.80
C HIS A 211 -18.80 -4.51 15.33
N ARG A 212 -17.62 -4.32 14.75
CA ARG A 212 -17.48 -3.97 13.34
C ARG A 212 -18.05 -5.06 12.43
N MET A 213 -17.81 -6.33 12.73
CA MET A 213 -18.37 -7.44 11.95
C MET A 213 -19.88 -7.46 12.00
N VAL A 214 -20.50 -7.28 13.17
CA VAL A 214 -21.94 -7.17 13.31
C VAL A 214 -22.51 -6.06 12.42
N ARG A 215 -21.91 -4.85 12.45
CA ARG A 215 -22.33 -3.74 11.56
C ARG A 215 -22.22 -4.11 10.10
N SER A 216 -21.15 -4.80 9.71
CA SER A 216 -20.93 -5.26 8.34
C SER A 216 -22.01 -6.26 7.91
N PHE A 217 -22.34 -7.22 8.77
CA PHE A 217 -23.40 -8.20 8.50
C PHE A 217 -24.75 -7.54 8.29
N ILE A 218 -25.13 -6.63 9.18
CA ILE A 218 -26.39 -5.93 9.08
C ILE A 218 -26.45 -5.11 7.78
N LYS A 219 -25.38 -4.42 7.43
CA LYS A 219 -25.30 -3.62 6.20
C LYS A 219 -25.40 -4.48 4.94
N ILE A 220 -24.79 -5.68 4.93
CA ILE A 220 -24.74 -6.56 3.76
C ILE A 220 -26.02 -7.40 3.66
N PHE A 221 -26.40 -8.06 4.74
CA PHE A 221 -27.44 -9.10 4.75
C PHE A 221 -28.80 -8.61 5.26
N LYS A 222 -28.88 -7.34 5.73
CA LYS A 222 -30.13 -6.72 6.20
C LYS A 222 -30.78 -7.50 7.35
N VAL A 223 -29.98 -8.13 8.20
CA VAL A 223 -30.46 -8.81 9.42
C VAL A 223 -30.89 -7.78 10.46
N ASP A 224 -31.94 -8.04 11.21
CA ASP A 224 -32.62 -7.10 12.13
C ASP A 224 -32.74 -7.62 13.57
N THR A 225 -32.42 -8.90 13.80
CA THR A 225 -32.45 -9.52 15.13
C THR A 225 -31.17 -10.27 15.44
N ILE A 226 -30.87 -10.48 16.73
CA ILE A 226 -29.70 -11.28 17.16
C ILE A 226 -29.83 -12.72 16.66
N SER A 227 -31.04 -13.27 16.62
CA SER A 227 -31.26 -14.63 16.12
C SER A 227 -30.95 -14.74 14.64
N SER A 228 -31.51 -13.86 13.80
CA SER A 228 -31.26 -13.84 12.36
C SER A 228 -29.78 -13.56 12.02
N LEU A 229 -29.14 -12.69 12.82
CA LEU A 229 -27.69 -12.46 12.70
C LEU A 229 -26.87 -13.72 13.00
N SER A 230 -27.15 -14.38 14.13
CA SER A 230 -26.41 -15.58 14.56
C SER A 230 -26.57 -16.73 13.56
N GLU A 231 -27.76 -16.90 13.03
CA GLU A 231 -28.05 -17.86 11.96
C GLU A 231 -27.25 -17.51 10.70
N LYS A 232 -27.30 -16.24 10.25
CA LYS A 232 -26.60 -15.80 9.06
C LYS A 232 -25.07 -15.94 9.18
N VAL A 233 -24.50 -15.58 10.34
CA VAL A 233 -23.07 -15.79 10.63
C VAL A 233 -22.72 -17.28 10.52
N SER A 234 -23.54 -18.17 11.08
CA SER A 234 -23.32 -19.61 11.02
C SER A 234 -23.38 -20.16 9.59
N LEU A 235 -24.32 -19.65 8.76
CA LEU A 235 -24.42 -20.01 7.34
C LEU A 235 -23.18 -19.56 6.56
N VAL A 236 -22.70 -18.33 6.78
CA VAL A 236 -21.48 -17.84 6.12
C VAL A 236 -20.26 -18.65 6.53
N ILE A 237 -20.12 -19.02 7.81
CA ILE A 237 -19.03 -19.91 8.25
C ILE A 237 -19.09 -21.25 7.52
N THR A 238 -20.30 -21.83 7.39
CA THR A 238 -20.50 -23.10 6.69
C THR A 238 -20.15 -22.99 5.21
N GLU A 239 -20.56 -21.90 4.55
CA GLU A 239 -20.22 -21.61 3.16
C GLU A 239 -18.68 -21.50 2.99
N LEU A 240 -18.00 -20.72 3.83
CA LEU A 240 -16.56 -20.54 3.78
C LEU A 240 -15.77 -21.84 3.98
N LYS A 241 -16.26 -22.76 4.83
CA LYS A 241 -15.63 -24.09 5.06
C LYS A 241 -15.70 -25.00 3.83
N ASN A 242 -16.61 -24.72 2.91
CA ASN A 242 -16.75 -25.46 1.64
C ASN A 242 -15.88 -24.89 0.50
N TYR A 243 -15.28 -23.70 0.69
CA TYR A 243 -14.39 -23.09 -0.28
C TYR A 243 -12.92 -23.24 0.13
N TYR A 244 -12.04 -23.41 -0.84
CA TYR A 244 -10.59 -23.26 -0.63
C TYR A 244 -10.15 -21.82 -0.90
N ASP A 245 -9.03 -21.41 -0.30
CA ASP A 245 -8.45 -20.10 -0.57
C ASP A 245 -8.02 -19.98 -2.05
N GLY A 246 -8.41 -18.89 -2.70
CA GLY A 246 -8.26 -18.68 -4.14
C GLY A 246 -9.51 -19.03 -4.95
N GLN A 247 -10.48 -19.76 -4.41
CA GLN A 247 -11.78 -19.91 -5.04
C GLN A 247 -12.61 -18.63 -4.89
N LYS A 248 -13.28 -18.19 -5.97
CA LYS A 248 -14.11 -17.00 -5.96
C LYS A 248 -15.29 -17.17 -4.98
N ASN A 249 -15.35 -16.34 -3.98
CA ASN A 249 -16.45 -16.30 -3.02
C ASN A 249 -17.67 -15.59 -3.60
N SER A 250 -18.85 -15.76 -2.95
CA SER A 250 -20.05 -15.00 -3.26
C SER A 250 -19.84 -13.49 -3.11
N PRO A 251 -20.59 -12.62 -3.84
CA PRO A 251 -20.43 -11.16 -3.76
C PRO A 251 -20.57 -10.61 -2.34
N GLU A 252 -21.43 -11.20 -1.52
CA GLU A 252 -21.64 -10.83 -0.14
C GLU A 252 -20.40 -11.12 0.72
N ILE A 253 -19.77 -12.28 0.53
CA ILE A 253 -18.54 -12.64 1.22
C ILE A 253 -17.38 -11.74 0.75
N GLN A 254 -17.26 -11.46 -0.55
CA GLN A 254 -16.27 -10.53 -1.08
C GLN A 254 -16.43 -9.15 -0.42
N LYS A 255 -17.67 -8.65 -0.32
CA LYS A 255 -17.98 -7.39 0.34
C LYS A 255 -17.63 -7.41 1.84
N LEU A 256 -17.92 -8.52 2.52
CA LEU A 256 -17.57 -8.69 3.94
C LEU A 256 -16.05 -8.65 4.17
N LYS A 257 -15.29 -9.37 3.36
CA LYS A 257 -13.82 -9.34 3.36
C LYS A 257 -13.28 -7.93 3.07
N GLY A 258 -13.85 -7.23 2.09
CA GLY A 258 -13.50 -5.85 1.78
C GLY A 258 -13.76 -4.90 2.95
N MET A 259 -14.91 -4.99 3.61
CA MET A 259 -15.23 -4.17 4.78
C MET A 259 -14.32 -4.46 5.99
N LEU A 260 -13.78 -5.67 6.09
CA LEU A 260 -12.77 -5.99 7.08
C LEU A 260 -11.44 -5.25 6.77
N ARG A 261 -11.01 -5.25 5.50
CA ARG A 261 -9.83 -4.49 5.07
C ARG A 261 -10.00 -2.98 5.30
N GLU A 262 -11.20 -2.45 5.07
CA GLU A 262 -11.53 -1.05 5.35
C GLU A 262 -11.35 -0.72 6.84
N TYR A 263 -11.81 -1.60 7.72
CA TYR A 263 -11.62 -1.44 9.16
C TYR A 263 -10.14 -1.42 9.55
N GLU A 264 -9.36 -2.33 8.99
CA GLU A 264 -7.91 -2.38 9.21
C GLU A 264 -7.20 -1.09 8.80
N GLU A 265 -7.59 -0.51 7.67
CA GLU A 265 -7.06 0.78 7.21
C GLU A 265 -7.47 1.95 8.11
N GLU A 266 -8.73 1.96 8.57
CA GLU A 266 -9.20 2.95 9.52
C GLU A 266 -8.41 2.87 10.84
N LEU A 267 -8.07 1.67 11.31
CA LEU A 267 -7.19 1.47 12.49
C LEU A 267 -5.82 2.10 12.26
N VAL A 268 -5.20 1.88 11.10
CA VAL A 268 -3.86 2.42 10.78
C VAL A 268 -3.85 3.94 10.94
N TRP A 269 -4.72 4.64 10.25
CA TRP A 269 -4.67 6.10 10.22
C TRP A 269 -5.21 6.74 11.49
N SER A 270 -6.12 6.07 12.20
CA SER A 270 -6.59 6.53 13.50
C SER A 270 -5.52 6.46 14.60
N ASN A 271 -4.49 5.61 14.48
CA ASN A 271 -3.30 5.66 15.33
C ASN A 271 -2.59 7.03 15.30
N PHE A 272 -2.78 7.78 14.23
CA PHE A 272 -2.21 9.13 14.03
C PHE A 272 -3.25 10.24 14.24
N GLY A 273 -4.45 9.91 14.73
CA GLY A 273 -5.52 10.87 14.97
C GLY A 273 -6.25 11.35 13.71
N VAL A 274 -6.10 10.63 12.59
CA VAL A 274 -6.88 10.89 11.37
C VAL A 274 -8.33 10.47 11.61
N LYS A 275 -9.27 11.37 11.28
CA LYS A 275 -10.70 11.08 11.37
C LYS A 275 -11.11 10.07 10.29
N GLY A 276 -12.05 9.18 10.61
CA GLY A 276 -12.59 8.20 9.65
C GLY A 276 -13.17 8.86 8.39
N THR A 277 -13.68 10.09 8.48
CA THR A 277 -14.15 10.87 7.32
C THR A 277 -13.07 11.22 6.31
N ASN A 278 -11.80 11.11 6.68
CA ASN A 278 -10.65 11.35 5.79
C ASN A 278 -10.03 10.06 5.27
N VAL A 279 -10.58 8.90 5.61
CA VAL A 279 -10.22 7.59 5.06
C VAL A 279 -11.33 7.15 4.13
N HIS A 280 -11.02 7.03 2.85
CA HIS A 280 -11.99 6.82 1.79
C HIS A 280 -11.77 5.46 1.12
N HIS A 281 -12.87 4.76 0.83
CA HIS A 281 -12.86 3.44 0.20
C HIS A 281 -13.70 3.47 -1.07
N LEU A 282 -13.05 3.62 -2.24
CA LEU A 282 -13.74 3.79 -3.53
C LEU A 282 -14.30 2.49 -4.08
N ARG A 283 -13.67 1.36 -3.80
CA ARG A 283 -14.12 0.04 -4.24
C ARG A 283 -14.34 -0.02 -5.76
N LEU A 284 -13.36 0.47 -6.55
CA LEU A 284 -13.46 0.52 -8.01
C LEU A 284 -13.89 -0.83 -8.57
N GLY A 285 -14.88 -0.82 -9.44
CA GLY A 285 -15.62 -2.01 -9.82
C GLY A 285 -14.88 -2.95 -10.77
N PHE A 286 -13.77 -2.53 -11.39
CA PHE A 286 -12.93 -3.42 -12.19
C PHE A 286 -12.29 -4.53 -11.34
N TYR A 287 -12.18 -4.33 -10.01
CA TYR A 287 -11.59 -5.30 -9.09
C TYR A 287 -12.63 -6.35 -8.68
N SER A 288 -12.77 -7.38 -9.50
CA SER A 288 -13.80 -8.44 -9.38
C SER A 288 -13.30 -9.74 -8.74
N GLY A 289 -11.99 -9.84 -8.44
CA GLY A 289 -11.37 -11.06 -7.90
C GLY A 289 -11.17 -12.17 -8.94
N ASP A 290 -11.35 -11.86 -10.22
CA ASP A 290 -11.02 -12.76 -11.31
C ASP A 290 -9.51 -12.72 -11.61
N VAL A 291 -8.95 -13.81 -12.15
CA VAL A 291 -7.53 -13.88 -12.51
C VAL A 291 -7.16 -12.80 -13.53
N PHE A 292 -8.08 -12.53 -14.45
CA PHE A 292 -7.98 -11.42 -15.40
C PHE A 292 -9.05 -10.40 -15.02
N THR A 293 -8.63 -9.29 -14.42
CA THR A 293 -9.53 -8.20 -14.09
C THR A 293 -9.99 -7.47 -15.37
N GLU A 294 -11.20 -6.93 -15.34
CA GLU A 294 -11.69 -6.07 -16.42
C GLU A 294 -10.85 -4.78 -16.53
N ASP A 295 -10.90 -4.16 -17.71
CA ASP A 295 -10.31 -2.83 -17.85
C ASP A 295 -11.18 -1.78 -17.15
N PRO A 296 -10.56 -0.74 -16.56
CA PRO A 296 -11.28 0.36 -15.95
C PRO A 296 -12.17 1.09 -16.95
N THR A 297 -13.40 1.39 -16.53
CA THR A 297 -14.33 2.19 -17.33
C THR A 297 -14.54 3.57 -16.71
N ARG A 298 -14.97 4.52 -17.57
CA ARG A 298 -15.15 5.91 -17.14
C ARG A 298 -16.12 6.05 -15.97
N ASP A 299 -17.33 5.52 -16.13
CA ASP A 299 -18.42 5.77 -15.18
C ASP A 299 -18.24 4.99 -13.88
N ARG A 300 -17.75 3.74 -13.98
CA ARG A 300 -17.58 2.84 -12.85
C ARG A 300 -16.31 3.14 -12.02
N ASP A 301 -15.20 3.52 -12.69
CA ASP A 301 -13.88 3.52 -12.05
C ASP A 301 -13.23 4.92 -12.05
N VAL A 302 -13.42 5.74 -13.08
CA VAL A 302 -12.79 7.06 -13.18
C VAL A 302 -13.64 8.14 -12.52
N THR A 303 -14.96 8.13 -12.73
CA THR A 303 -15.87 9.14 -12.18
C THR A 303 -15.83 9.22 -10.65
N PRO A 304 -15.81 8.13 -9.88
CA PRO A 304 -15.69 8.22 -8.42
C PRO A 304 -14.42 8.93 -7.96
N ILE A 305 -13.30 8.73 -8.65
CA ILE A 305 -12.04 9.42 -8.34
C ILE A 305 -12.18 10.92 -8.69
N LEU A 306 -12.73 11.25 -9.85
CA LEU A 306 -12.94 12.63 -10.27
C LEU A 306 -13.82 13.41 -9.30
N ASP A 307 -14.89 12.79 -8.79
CA ASP A 307 -15.80 13.43 -7.84
C ASP A 307 -15.10 13.70 -6.49
N GLN A 308 -14.22 12.83 -6.06
CA GLN A 308 -13.38 13.09 -4.89
C GLN A 308 -12.39 14.23 -5.14
N LEU A 309 -11.71 14.25 -6.29
CA LEU A 309 -10.79 15.34 -6.64
C LEU A 309 -11.50 16.70 -6.67
N ARG A 310 -12.73 16.77 -7.18
CA ARG A 310 -13.57 17.98 -7.19
C ARG A 310 -13.94 18.44 -5.78
N SER A 311 -14.25 17.48 -4.89
CA SER A 311 -14.66 17.76 -3.51
C SER A 311 -13.48 18.15 -2.64
N ILE A 312 -12.39 17.41 -2.67
CA ILE A 312 -11.22 17.55 -1.79
C ILE A 312 -10.31 18.68 -2.29
N LYS A 313 -10.16 18.85 -3.60
CA LYS A 313 -9.28 19.83 -4.25
C LYS A 313 -7.83 19.73 -3.75
N PRO A 314 -7.18 18.58 -3.87
CA PRO A 314 -5.86 18.37 -3.34
C PRO A 314 -4.81 19.25 -4.01
N THR A 315 -3.78 19.62 -3.25
CA THR A 315 -2.57 20.28 -3.76
C THR A 315 -1.44 19.29 -4.04
N VAL A 316 -1.51 18.11 -3.43
CA VAL A 316 -0.57 17.00 -3.62
C VAL A 316 -1.34 15.70 -3.77
N ILE A 317 -1.07 14.97 -4.83
CA ILE A 317 -1.57 13.60 -5.01
C ILE A 317 -0.36 12.66 -4.92
N SER A 318 -0.39 11.68 -4.03
CA SER A 318 0.57 10.58 -4.03
C SER A 318 -0.06 9.32 -4.62
N LEU A 319 0.70 8.60 -5.42
CA LEU A 319 0.22 7.42 -6.13
C LEU A 319 1.31 6.36 -6.27
N ALA A 320 0.89 5.09 -6.29
CA ALA A 320 1.78 3.98 -6.58
C ALA A 320 2.24 4.05 -8.04
N LEU A 321 3.55 4.09 -8.24
CA LEU A 321 4.19 4.20 -9.55
C LEU A 321 4.99 2.92 -9.85
N ASP A 322 4.30 1.79 -9.81
CA ASP A 322 4.92 0.50 -10.14
C ASP A 322 5.08 0.38 -11.66
N PRO A 323 6.19 -0.20 -12.14
CA PRO A 323 6.40 -0.41 -13.56
C PRO A 323 5.35 -1.35 -14.16
N GLU A 324 4.90 -1.04 -15.37
CA GLU A 324 3.97 -1.89 -16.11
C GLU A 324 4.48 -3.33 -16.21
N GLY A 325 3.59 -4.29 -15.96
CA GLY A 325 3.87 -5.72 -16.06
C GLY A 325 4.82 -6.30 -15.02
N SER A 326 5.21 -5.53 -14.01
CA SER A 326 6.15 -5.95 -12.98
C SER A 326 5.57 -5.97 -11.57
N GLY A 327 4.37 -5.44 -11.38
CA GLY A 327 3.57 -5.50 -10.17
C GLY A 327 2.20 -6.13 -10.46
N PRO A 328 1.29 -6.14 -9.49
CA PRO A 328 -0.09 -6.54 -9.71
C PRO A 328 -0.73 -5.68 -10.81
N ASP A 329 -1.44 -6.32 -11.75
CA ASP A 329 -2.21 -5.65 -12.81
C ASP A 329 -3.16 -4.56 -12.25
N THR A 330 -3.69 -4.79 -11.06
CA THR A 330 -4.51 -3.84 -10.30
C THR A 330 -3.82 -2.49 -10.12
N HIS A 331 -2.53 -2.46 -9.80
CA HIS A 331 -1.78 -1.21 -9.58
C HIS A 331 -1.71 -0.36 -10.83
N TYR A 332 -1.46 -0.99 -11.97
CA TYR A 332 -1.43 -0.31 -13.25
C TYR A 332 -2.79 0.24 -13.66
N LYS A 333 -3.87 -0.55 -13.48
CA LYS A 333 -5.25 -0.11 -13.76
C LYS A 333 -5.71 1.04 -12.85
N VAL A 334 -5.31 1.01 -11.58
CA VAL A 334 -5.53 2.15 -10.66
C VAL A 334 -4.79 3.39 -11.14
N LEU A 335 -3.52 3.26 -11.53
CA LEU A 335 -2.75 4.38 -12.06
C LEU A 335 -3.39 4.99 -13.32
N GLN A 336 -3.88 4.15 -14.24
CA GLN A 336 -4.60 4.61 -15.43
C GLN A 336 -5.89 5.36 -15.07
N SER A 337 -6.66 4.85 -14.09
CA SER A 337 -7.91 5.47 -13.63
C SER A 337 -7.64 6.85 -13.00
N ILE A 338 -6.62 6.96 -12.13
CA ILE A 338 -6.22 8.23 -11.51
C ILE A 338 -5.74 9.22 -12.59
N ALA A 339 -4.87 8.79 -13.51
CA ALA A 339 -4.37 9.64 -14.59
C ALA A 339 -5.51 10.16 -15.46
N SER A 340 -6.52 9.34 -15.75
CA SER A 340 -7.72 9.72 -16.49
C SER A 340 -8.57 10.74 -15.73
N ALA A 341 -8.79 10.51 -14.43
CA ALA A 341 -9.53 11.44 -13.57
C ALA A 341 -8.84 12.81 -13.47
N VAL A 342 -7.51 12.83 -13.25
CA VAL A 342 -6.73 14.08 -13.19
C VAL A 342 -6.77 14.82 -14.54
N ARG A 343 -6.67 14.10 -15.67
CA ARG A 343 -6.81 14.69 -17.02
C ARG A 343 -8.20 15.27 -17.25
N MET A 344 -9.25 14.66 -16.73
CA MET A 344 -10.60 15.23 -16.81
C MET A 344 -10.72 16.47 -15.92
N TRP A 345 -10.22 16.40 -14.69
CA TRP A 345 -10.23 17.50 -13.75
C TRP A 345 -9.45 18.72 -14.25
N SER A 346 -8.32 18.52 -14.96
CA SER A 346 -7.52 19.61 -15.56
C SER A 346 -8.25 20.42 -16.64
N LYS A 347 -9.32 19.86 -17.23
CA LYS A 347 -10.18 20.59 -18.17
C LYS A 347 -11.20 21.50 -17.48
N GLU A 348 -11.46 21.25 -16.20
CA GLU A 348 -12.46 21.96 -15.39
C GLU A 348 -11.84 23.04 -14.53
N THR A 349 -10.59 22.87 -14.12
CA THR A 349 -9.89 23.81 -13.24
C THR A 349 -8.39 23.86 -13.56
N LYS A 350 -7.76 24.98 -13.23
CA LYS A 350 -6.30 25.11 -13.36
C LYS A 350 -5.60 24.29 -12.28
N LEU A 351 -4.66 23.47 -12.68
CA LEU A 351 -3.87 22.60 -11.81
C LEU A 351 -2.39 23.03 -11.70
N ASP A 352 -2.10 24.33 -11.91
CA ASP A 352 -0.72 24.85 -11.96
C ASP A 352 0.09 24.59 -10.68
N LYS A 353 -0.60 24.42 -9.55
CA LYS A 353 0.03 24.16 -8.23
C LYS A 353 -0.06 22.71 -7.81
N LEU A 354 -0.73 21.86 -8.59
CA LEU A 354 -0.84 20.44 -8.25
C LEU A 354 0.50 19.75 -8.41
N ARG A 355 0.91 19.04 -7.38
CA ARG A 355 2.11 18.18 -7.40
C ARG A 355 1.69 16.70 -7.37
N ILE A 356 2.35 15.91 -8.18
CA ILE A 356 2.16 14.45 -8.22
C ILE A 356 3.42 13.80 -7.65
N TRP A 357 3.24 12.99 -6.61
CA TRP A 357 4.30 12.21 -6.00
C TRP A 357 4.12 10.73 -6.35
N GLY A 358 5.12 10.14 -6.96
CA GLY A 358 5.15 8.70 -7.21
C GLY A 358 5.89 7.99 -6.09
N TYR A 359 5.31 6.95 -5.54
CA TYR A 359 5.99 6.04 -4.63
C TYR A 359 5.97 4.61 -5.19
N ARG A 360 6.87 3.77 -4.72
CA ARG A 360 6.86 2.33 -4.95
C ARG A 360 6.75 1.61 -3.62
N ASN A 361 6.02 0.52 -3.61
CA ASN A 361 5.87 -0.32 -2.43
C ASN A 361 6.83 -1.52 -2.45
N VAL A 362 6.53 -2.56 -1.67
CA VAL A 362 7.37 -3.76 -1.51
C VAL A 362 7.62 -4.55 -2.80
N TRP A 363 6.79 -4.37 -3.84
CA TRP A 363 6.94 -5.08 -5.11
C TRP A 363 8.08 -4.51 -5.97
N TYR A 364 8.36 -3.20 -5.84
CA TYR A 364 9.35 -2.51 -6.65
C TYR A 364 10.02 -1.36 -5.89
N ARG A 365 11.28 -1.14 -6.19
CA ARG A 365 12.07 -0.04 -5.63
C ARG A 365 12.45 0.94 -6.72
N PHE A 366 12.58 2.21 -6.36
CA PHE A 366 13.36 3.13 -7.15
C PHE A 366 14.84 2.87 -6.90
N ASP A 367 15.64 2.85 -7.97
CA ASP A 367 17.07 3.10 -7.80
C ASP A 367 17.24 4.53 -7.27
N GLN A 368 18.15 4.76 -6.35
CA GLN A 368 18.36 6.10 -5.76
C GLN A 368 18.64 7.15 -6.82
N SER A 369 19.30 6.76 -7.93
CA SER A 369 19.56 7.62 -9.07
C SER A 369 18.28 8.03 -9.83
N GLU A 370 17.24 7.20 -9.83
CA GLU A 370 15.96 7.46 -10.50
C GLU A 370 15.03 8.34 -9.65
N SER A 371 15.21 8.37 -8.33
CA SER A 371 14.38 9.17 -7.44
C SER A 371 14.65 10.67 -7.55
N ASN A 372 13.62 11.50 -7.36
CA ASN A 372 13.73 12.97 -7.34
C ASN A 372 13.74 13.51 -5.91
N LEU A 373 13.31 12.72 -4.95
CA LEU A 373 13.17 13.05 -3.55
C LEU A 373 13.57 11.84 -2.73
N ILE A 374 14.46 12.01 -1.76
CA ILE A 374 14.94 10.97 -0.84
C ILE A 374 14.61 11.41 0.57
N VAL A 375 13.76 10.64 1.25
CA VAL A 375 13.34 10.92 2.62
C VAL A 375 14.22 10.14 3.59
N PRO A 376 15.02 10.79 4.41
CA PRO A 376 15.74 10.13 5.51
C PRO A 376 14.72 9.63 6.56
N VAL A 377 14.82 8.37 6.92
CA VAL A 377 13.97 7.75 7.95
C VAL A 377 14.79 7.29 9.14
N THR A 378 14.20 7.29 10.33
CA THR A 378 14.85 6.82 11.55
C THR A 378 14.42 5.40 11.88
N LEU A 379 15.25 4.66 12.61
CA LEU A 379 14.88 3.33 13.12
C LEU A 379 13.61 3.38 13.99
N ASN A 380 13.44 4.47 14.75
CA ASN A 380 12.22 4.64 15.55
C ASN A 380 10.97 4.72 14.65
N THR A 381 11.02 5.46 13.55
CA THR A 381 9.91 5.57 12.60
C THR A 381 9.59 4.22 11.96
N MET A 382 10.61 3.42 11.63
CA MET A 382 10.44 2.06 11.10
C MET A 382 9.82 1.13 12.14
N SER A 383 10.24 1.21 13.40
CA SER A 383 9.65 0.44 14.51
C SER A 383 8.17 0.78 14.72
N VAL A 384 7.80 2.05 14.64
CA VAL A 384 6.41 2.51 14.72
C VAL A 384 5.61 1.94 13.54
N MET A 385 6.11 2.03 12.32
CA MET A 385 5.47 1.47 11.13
C MET A 385 5.22 -0.04 11.31
N LYS A 386 6.24 -0.80 11.72
CA LYS A 386 6.12 -2.24 11.97
C LYS A 386 5.09 -2.55 13.05
N SER A 387 5.11 -1.83 14.16
CA SER A 387 4.15 -2.02 15.25
C SER A 387 2.71 -1.77 14.78
N ILE A 388 2.47 -0.69 14.04
CA ILE A 388 1.14 -0.38 13.52
C ILE A 388 0.70 -1.42 12.49
N PHE A 389 1.58 -1.86 11.60
CA PHE A 389 1.26 -2.92 10.63
C PHE A 389 0.75 -4.18 11.32
N LEU A 390 1.52 -4.69 12.28
CA LEU A 390 1.21 -5.95 12.98
C LEU A 390 -0.04 -5.86 13.86
N ASN A 391 -0.39 -4.67 14.33
CA ASN A 391 -1.52 -4.46 15.23
C ASN A 391 -2.80 -3.95 14.53
N SER A 392 -2.71 -3.51 13.28
CA SER A 392 -3.85 -2.96 12.53
C SER A 392 -4.24 -3.82 11.33
N TYR A 393 -3.29 -4.33 10.55
CA TYR A 393 -3.58 -5.21 9.42
C TYR A 393 -3.68 -6.68 9.87
N LEU A 394 -4.73 -6.97 10.62
CA LEU A 394 -4.92 -8.25 11.30
C LEU A 394 -5.03 -9.43 10.34
N SER A 395 -5.62 -9.21 9.16
CA SER A 395 -5.72 -10.22 8.10
C SER A 395 -4.41 -10.44 7.34
N GLN A 396 -3.41 -9.57 7.51
CA GLN A 396 -2.15 -9.57 6.75
C GLN A 396 -0.91 -9.83 7.61
N LYS A 397 -1.02 -9.76 8.94
CA LYS A 397 0.13 -9.88 9.85
C LYS A 397 0.89 -11.20 9.71
N ASP A 398 0.17 -12.28 9.36
CA ASP A 398 0.73 -13.62 9.18
C ASP A 398 0.98 -13.96 7.70
N ALA A 399 0.66 -13.05 6.77
CA ALA A 399 0.96 -13.21 5.37
C ALA A 399 2.45 -13.04 5.12
N SER A 400 3.06 -14.06 4.49
CA SER A 400 4.48 -14.04 4.14
C SER A 400 4.67 -13.63 2.69
N PHE A 401 5.52 -12.63 2.46
CA PHE A 401 5.95 -12.29 1.12
C PHE A 401 6.89 -13.39 0.59
N PRO A 402 6.57 -14.04 -0.54
CA PRO A 402 7.36 -15.14 -1.09
C PRO A 402 8.64 -14.61 -1.77
N SER A 403 9.59 -14.14 -0.99
CA SER A 403 10.88 -13.63 -1.46
C SER A 403 12.00 -14.59 -1.06
N HIS A 404 13.05 -14.68 -1.88
CA HIS A 404 14.27 -15.40 -1.52
C HIS A 404 15.10 -14.65 -0.46
N GLU A 405 14.81 -13.37 -0.25
CA GLU A 405 15.52 -12.51 0.70
C GLU A 405 14.85 -12.49 2.08
N LEU A 406 13.55 -12.71 2.13
CA LEU A 406 12.76 -12.61 3.36
C LEU A 406 11.61 -13.63 3.40
N ASN A 407 11.48 -14.28 4.54
CA ASN A 407 10.30 -15.06 4.90
C ASN A 407 9.69 -14.43 6.15
N GLY A 408 8.82 -13.45 5.97
CA GLY A 408 8.23 -12.68 7.06
C GLY A 408 7.15 -11.70 6.57
N PRO A 409 6.56 -10.92 7.45
CA PRO A 409 5.51 -9.97 7.09
C PRO A 409 6.02 -8.89 6.13
N PHE A 410 5.11 -8.31 5.37
CA PHE A 410 5.43 -7.29 4.36
C PHE A 410 6.18 -6.07 4.93
N CYS A 411 5.89 -5.66 6.16
CA CYS A 411 6.60 -4.56 6.81
C CYS A 411 8.09 -4.84 7.02
N ASP A 412 8.50 -6.09 7.23
CA ASP A 412 9.92 -6.46 7.36
C ASP A 412 10.65 -6.35 6.02
N LEU A 413 9.94 -6.61 4.91
CA LEU A 413 10.50 -6.40 3.58
C LEU A 413 10.74 -4.91 3.31
N THR A 414 9.79 -4.05 3.69
CA THR A 414 9.94 -2.59 3.57
C THR A 414 11.15 -2.07 4.33
N GLU A 415 11.46 -2.63 5.50
CA GLU A 415 12.64 -2.23 6.28
C GLU A 415 13.97 -2.56 5.58
N LYS A 416 14.00 -3.63 4.78
CA LYS A 416 15.22 -4.03 4.03
C LYS A 416 15.44 -3.22 2.75
N ILE A 417 14.43 -2.55 2.29
CA ILE A 417 14.44 -1.77 1.07
C ILE A 417 15.02 -0.39 1.32
#